data_8c190dbf3ad363505ad2e046c49c8998
#
_entry.id   8c190dbf3ad363505ad2e046c49c8998
#
_cell.length_a   1.000
_cell.length_b   1.000
_cell.length_c   1.000
_cell.angle_alpha   90.00
_cell.angle_beta   90.00
_cell.angle_gamma   90.00
#
_symmetry.space_group_name_H-M   'P 1'
#
loop_
_entity.id
_entity.type
_entity.pdbx_description
1 polymer ?
#
loop_
_entity_poly.entity_id
_entity_poly.type
_entity_poly.pdbx_seq_one_letter_code
_entity_poly.pdbx_strand_id
1 'polypeptide(L)'
;MLLVDAGTSYIKILDTVSNRLNILPLSDIKKLSELKPAAITGHNAVLFPGTKNINELVALAKGASSILKKSTFTILDIGSRDMKLVNFVDDNFDNCEWNTSCGAMIGFTIELMCKYFAKKPEDLIYTEKQFDITCGLLGITKFFDNISKETSIEEGLSALISGLAKFAWQFAGEPSKLYLSGGLSENPIFVEHLRKLCPDLRPLGRTVLIEGLKVSIQEKEVTSERTFNSDTCN
;
A
#
# COMPACT_ATOMS: atom_id res chain seq x y z
N MET A 1 -18.13 -14.59 -2.95
CA MET A 1 -17.19 -14.32 -4.07
C MET A 1 -15.88 -13.84 -3.46
N LEU A 2 -14.74 -14.39 -3.92
CA LEU A 2 -13.43 -14.02 -3.36
C LEU A 2 -12.74 -12.96 -4.20
N LEU A 3 -12.19 -11.95 -3.53
CA LEU A 3 -11.31 -10.93 -4.10
C LEU A 3 -9.96 -11.03 -3.40
N VAL A 4 -8.86 -10.98 -4.17
CA VAL A 4 -7.51 -11.21 -3.62
C VAL A 4 -6.57 -10.07 -4.01
N ASP A 5 -5.91 -9.49 -3.01
CA ASP A 5 -4.71 -8.67 -3.19
C ASP A 5 -3.49 -9.51 -2.79
N ALA A 6 -2.78 -10.01 -3.79
CA ALA A 6 -1.60 -10.87 -3.61
C ALA A 6 -0.33 -10.02 -3.54
N GLY A 7 -0.14 -9.31 -2.43
CA GLY A 7 1.02 -8.46 -2.17
C GLY A 7 2.32 -9.24 -1.92
N THR A 8 3.43 -8.51 -1.73
CA THR A 8 4.77 -9.09 -1.56
C THR A 8 4.99 -9.70 -0.18
N SER A 9 4.52 -9.07 0.91
CA SER A 9 4.63 -9.63 2.27
C SER A 9 3.36 -10.33 2.72
N TYR A 10 2.20 -9.82 2.33
CA TYR A 10 0.90 -10.31 2.77
C TYR A 10 -0.06 -10.49 1.61
N ILE A 11 -0.90 -11.51 1.74
CA ILE A 11 -2.04 -11.76 0.86
C ILE A 11 -3.31 -11.39 1.62
N LYS A 12 -4.13 -10.55 1.00
CA LYS A 12 -5.42 -10.14 1.56
C LYS A 12 -6.54 -10.79 0.75
N ILE A 13 -7.46 -11.46 1.43
CA ILE A 13 -8.56 -12.19 0.81
C ILE A 13 -9.87 -11.70 1.41
N LEU A 14 -10.71 -11.08 0.60
CA LEU A 14 -12.05 -10.68 0.98
C LEU A 14 -13.08 -11.66 0.40
N ASP A 15 -13.85 -12.28 1.26
CA ASP A 15 -15.10 -12.90 0.85
C ASP A 15 -16.23 -11.87 0.89
N THR A 16 -16.74 -11.50 -0.27
CA THR A 16 -17.78 -10.46 -0.39
C THR A 16 -19.16 -10.91 0.10
N VAL A 17 -19.40 -12.21 0.25
CA VAL A 17 -20.67 -12.75 0.75
C VAL A 17 -20.73 -12.64 2.27
N SER A 18 -19.67 -13.13 2.93
CA SER A 18 -19.57 -13.05 4.42
C SER A 18 -18.99 -11.74 4.90
N ASN A 19 -18.51 -10.88 4.02
CA ASN A 19 -17.74 -9.65 4.30
C ASN A 19 -16.53 -9.90 5.21
N ARG A 20 -15.95 -11.10 5.14
CA ARG A 20 -14.79 -11.48 5.95
C ARG A 20 -13.48 -11.23 5.22
N LEU A 21 -12.62 -10.43 5.84
CA LEU A 21 -11.25 -10.20 5.38
C LEU A 21 -10.28 -11.13 6.12
N ASN A 22 -9.47 -11.86 5.36
CA ASN A 22 -8.34 -12.62 5.88
C ASN A 22 -7.04 -12.01 5.36
N ILE A 23 -6.06 -11.85 6.24
CA ILE A 23 -4.72 -11.37 5.89
C ILE A 23 -3.74 -12.46 6.30
N LEU A 24 -3.01 -12.98 5.32
CA LEU A 24 -2.08 -14.10 5.50
C LEU A 24 -0.69 -13.69 5.03
N PRO A 25 0.39 -14.16 5.67
CA PRO A 25 1.74 -13.93 5.16
C PRO A 25 1.92 -14.66 3.81
N LEU A 26 2.79 -14.11 2.96
CA LEU A 26 3.10 -14.70 1.64
C LEU A 26 3.60 -16.16 1.76
N SER A 27 4.28 -16.52 2.87
CA SER A 27 4.71 -17.89 3.13
C SER A 27 3.57 -18.92 3.06
N ASP A 28 2.34 -18.48 3.30
CA ASP A 28 1.15 -19.34 3.27
C ASP A 28 0.52 -19.49 1.88
N ILE A 29 1.12 -18.87 0.84
CA ILE A 29 0.54 -18.85 -0.52
C ILE A 29 0.25 -20.22 -1.09
N LYS A 30 1.07 -21.24 -0.76
CA LYS A 30 0.85 -22.62 -1.20
C LYS A 30 -0.47 -23.20 -0.69
N LYS A 31 -0.95 -22.75 0.48
CA LYS A 31 -2.25 -23.15 1.05
C LYS A 31 -3.43 -22.58 0.26
N LEU A 32 -3.16 -21.62 -0.62
CA LEU A 32 -4.16 -20.87 -1.38
C LEU A 32 -4.24 -21.31 -2.85
N SER A 33 -3.47 -22.32 -3.26
CA SER A 33 -3.38 -22.80 -4.67
C SER A 33 -4.73 -23.26 -5.26
N GLU A 34 -5.67 -23.67 -4.41
CA GLU A 34 -7.01 -24.13 -4.82
C GLU A 34 -8.03 -22.99 -4.86
N LEU A 35 -7.68 -21.78 -4.41
CA LEU A 35 -8.58 -20.65 -4.46
C LEU A 35 -8.86 -20.25 -5.91
N LYS A 36 -10.12 -19.95 -6.18
CA LYS A 36 -10.57 -19.40 -7.46
C LYS A 36 -11.16 -17.99 -7.22
N PRO A 37 -10.31 -16.96 -7.12
CA PRO A 37 -10.80 -15.61 -6.95
C PRO A 37 -11.59 -15.13 -8.18
N ALA A 38 -12.61 -14.31 -7.98
CA ALA A 38 -13.31 -13.64 -9.06
C ALA A 38 -12.47 -12.52 -9.68
N ALA A 39 -11.65 -11.85 -8.86
CA ALA A 39 -10.64 -10.91 -9.32
C ALA A 39 -9.44 -10.90 -8.37
N ILE A 40 -8.30 -10.52 -8.93
CA ILE A 40 -7.03 -10.44 -8.22
C ILE A 40 -6.27 -9.18 -8.62
N THR A 41 -5.45 -8.69 -7.71
CA THR A 41 -4.42 -7.67 -7.93
C THR A 41 -3.18 -8.01 -7.12
N GLY A 42 -2.13 -7.21 -7.24
CA GLY A 42 -0.89 -7.38 -6.48
C GLY A 42 0.20 -8.09 -7.25
N HIS A 43 1.44 -7.90 -6.77
CA HIS A 43 2.64 -8.41 -7.42
C HIS A 43 2.61 -9.92 -7.69
N ASN A 44 2.02 -10.70 -6.78
CA ASN A 44 1.96 -12.17 -6.87
C ASN A 44 0.67 -12.67 -7.56
N ALA A 45 -0.08 -11.81 -8.25
CA ALA A 45 -1.28 -12.21 -8.99
C ALA A 45 -1.01 -13.32 -10.03
N VAL A 46 0.22 -13.38 -10.55
CA VAL A 46 0.69 -14.44 -11.49
C VAL A 46 0.55 -15.85 -10.93
N LEU A 47 0.52 -16.00 -9.61
CA LEU A 47 0.36 -17.31 -8.95
C LEU A 47 -1.08 -17.86 -8.99
N PHE A 48 -2.02 -17.09 -9.54
CA PHE A 48 -3.44 -17.47 -9.71
C PHE A 48 -3.83 -17.42 -11.19
N PRO A 49 -3.33 -18.34 -12.01
CA PRO A 49 -3.57 -18.34 -13.45
C PRO A 49 -5.07 -18.47 -13.76
N GLY A 50 -5.50 -17.80 -14.83
CA GLY A 50 -6.91 -17.83 -15.26
C GLY A 50 -7.83 -16.89 -14.45
N THR A 51 -7.35 -16.22 -13.41
CA THR A 51 -8.12 -15.23 -12.66
C THR A 51 -8.05 -13.86 -13.34
N LYS A 52 -9.15 -13.10 -13.29
CA LYS A 52 -9.19 -11.72 -13.80
C LYS A 52 -8.21 -10.87 -12.98
N ASN A 53 -7.10 -10.50 -13.60
CA ASN A 53 -6.09 -9.63 -12.98
C ASN A 53 -6.44 -8.15 -13.26
N ILE A 54 -6.51 -7.35 -12.19
CA ILE A 54 -6.69 -5.90 -12.24
C ILE A 54 -5.35 -5.25 -11.89
N ASN A 55 -4.87 -4.34 -12.73
CA ASN A 55 -3.65 -3.60 -12.48
C ASN A 55 -3.74 -2.86 -11.11
N GLU A 56 -2.65 -2.87 -10.36
CA GLU A 56 -2.61 -2.29 -9.01
C GLU A 56 -2.91 -0.78 -8.98
N LEU A 57 -2.45 -0.02 -9.98
CA LEU A 57 -2.77 1.41 -10.08
C LEU A 57 -4.26 1.64 -10.35
N VAL A 58 -4.87 0.80 -11.19
CA VAL A 58 -6.32 0.85 -11.46
C VAL A 58 -7.12 0.49 -10.20
N ALA A 59 -6.68 -0.56 -9.48
CA ALA A 59 -7.31 -0.95 -8.22
C ALA A 59 -7.16 0.15 -7.15
N LEU A 60 -5.98 0.77 -7.05
CA LEU A 60 -5.73 1.89 -6.13
C LEU A 60 -6.62 3.08 -6.44
N ALA A 61 -6.66 3.50 -7.72
CA ALA A 61 -7.47 4.62 -8.18
C ALA A 61 -8.96 4.43 -7.87
N LYS A 62 -9.52 3.28 -8.26
CA LYS A 62 -10.94 2.97 -8.04
C LYS A 62 -11.29 2.83 -6.57
N GLY A 63 -10.43 2.16 -5.80
CA GLY A 63 -10.61 1.99 -4.36
C GLY A 63 -10.58 3.31 -3.62
N ALA A 64 -9.60 4.16 -3.92
CA ALA A 64 -9.49 5.49 -3.33
C ALA A 64 -10.71 6.37 -3.68
N SER A 65 -11.11 6.42 -4.95
CA SER A 65 -12.29 7.18 -5.39
C SER A 65 -13.56 6.72 -4.67
N SER A 66 -13.78 5.40 -4.55
CA SER A 66 -14.93 4.82 -3.85
C SER A 66 -14.97 5.20 -2.36
N ILE A 67 -13.82 5.14 -1.69
CA ILE A 67 -13.71 5.44 -0.25
C ILE A 67 -13.85 6.94 0.01
N LEU A 68 -13.12 7.76 -0.75
CA LEU A 68 -13.00 9.19 -0.50
C LEU A 68 -14.22 9.97 -0.97
N LYS A 69 -14.84 9.57 -2.06
CA LYS A 69 -15.96 10.28 -2.71
C LYS A 69 -15.62 11.78 -2.92
N LYS A 70 -14.41 12.03 -3.42
CA LYS A 70 -13.86 13.36 -3.68
C LYS A 70 -13.41 13.45 -5.12
N SER A 71 -13.66 14.60 -5.73
CA SER A 71 -13.25 14.90 -7.10
C SER A 71 -11.75 15.13 -7.26
N THR A 72 -11.08 15.61 -6.20
CA THR A 72 -9.63 15.92 -6.23
C THR A 72 -8.95 15.34 -5.01
N PHE A 73 -7.92 14.52 -5.24
CA PHE A 73 -7.10 13.93 -4.18
C PHE A 73 -5.78 13.35 -4.72
N THR A 74 -4.80 13.25 -3.83
CA THR A 74 -3.54 12.53 -4.04
C THR A 74 -3.48 11.37 -3.07
N ILE A 75 -3.25 10.16 -3.57
CA ILE A 75 -3.06 8.96 -2.74
C ILE A 75 -1.72 8.31 -3.04
N LEU A 76 -0.99 7.98 -1.97
CA LEU A 76 0.24 7.22 -1.99
C LEU A 76 0.00 5.85 -1.33
N ASP A 77 0.21 4.78 -2.08
CA ASP A 77 0.19 3.41 -1.57
C ASP A 77 1.63 2.94 -1.36
N ILE A 78 1.94 2.49 -0.14
CA ILE A 78 3.27 2.00 0.20
C ILE A 78 3.17 0.54 0.67
N GLY A 79 3.63 -0.33 -0.22
CA GLY A 79 3.80 -1.75 0.06
C GLY A 79 5.16 -2.08 0.65
N SER A 80 5.45 -3.37 0.76
CA SER A 80 6.80 -3.84 1.13
C SER A 80 7.83 -3.54 0.06
N ARG A 81 7.45 -3.69 -1.21
CA ARG A 81 8.37 -3.68 -2.35
C ARG A 81 8.38 -2.37 -3.13
N ASP A 82 7.27 -1.69 -3.22
CA ASP A 82 7.06 -0.58 -4.13
C ASP A 82 6.18 0.52 -3.53
N MET A 83 6.22 1.67 -4.21
CA MET A 83 5.35 2.81 -3.93
C MET A 83 4.56 3.16 -5.19
N LYS A 84 3.29 3.48 -5.02
CA LYS A 84 2.37 3.88 -6.09
C LYS A 84 1.70 5.19 -5.73
N LEU A 85 1.80 6.16 -6.60
CA LEU A 85 1.14 7.46 -6.48
C LEU A 85 0.04 7.55 -7.52
N VAL A 86 -1.13 8.04 -7.11
CA VAL A 86 -2.23 8.35 -8.02
C VAL A 86 -2.79 9.73 -7.67
N ASN A 87 -2.93 10.57 -8.68
CA ASN A 87 -3.54 11.89 -8.59
C ASN A 87 -4.87 11.92 -9.35
N PHE A 88 -5.89 12.45 -8.70
CA PHE A 88 -7.19 12.76 -9.27
C PHE A 88 -7.42 14.27 -9.21
N VAL A 89 -7.91 14.83 -10.31
CA VAL A 89 -8.31 16.24 -10.44
C VAL A 89 -9.66 16.29 -11.15
N ASP A 90 -10.64 16.91 -10.52
CA ASP A 90 -12.00 17.09 -11.04
C ASP A 90 -12.64 15.79 -11.56
N ASP A 91 -12.63 14.77 -10.71
CA ASP A 91 -13.12 13.41 -10.98
C ASP A 91 -12.40 12.66 -12.11
N ASN A 92 -11.32 13.23 -12.63
CA ASN A 92 -10.51 12.62 -13.67
C ASN A 92 -9.20 12.11 -13.10
N PHE A 93 -8.77 10.97 -13.60
CA PHE A 93 -7.41 10.51 -13.42
C PHE A 93 -6.46 11.48 -14.12
N ASP A 94 -5.58 12.10 -13.34
CA ASP A 94 -4.62 13.08 -13.85
C ASP A 94 -3.30 12.39 -14.20
N ASN A 95 -2.63 11.82 -13.20
CA ASN A 95 -1.40 11.07 -13.43
C ASN A 95 -1.19 9.98 -12.38
N CYS A 96 -0.21 9.11 -12.64
CA CYS A 96 0.27 8.14 -11.67
C CYS A 96 1.77 7.91 -11.82
N GLU A 97 2.38 7.52 -10.71
CA GLU A 97 3.76 7.07 -10.68
C GLU A 97 3.86 5.73 -9.95
N TRP A 98 4.73 4.87 -10.45
CA TRP A 98 5.01 3.58 -9.84
C TRP A 98 6.51 3.38 -9.69
N ASN A 99 7.00 3.52 -8.47
CA ASN A 99 8.39 3.27 -8.15
C ASN A 99 8.60 1.81 -7.74
N THR A 100 9.21 1.03 -8.62
CA THR A 100 9.58 -0.38 -8.41
C THR A 100 11.08 -0.57 -8.20
N SER A 101 11.85 0.51 -8.13
CA SER A 101 13.30 0.46 -7.89
C SER A 101 13.63 -0.05 -6.49
N CYS A 102 14.85 -0.46 -6.25
CA CYS A 102 15.28 -0.93 -4.91
C CYS A 102 15.07 0.13 -3.82
N GLY A 103 15.08 1.43 -4.16
CA GLY A 103 14.77 2.53 -3.25
C GLY A 103 13.34 2.51 -2.73
N ALA A 104 12.41 1.91 -3.45
CA ALA A 104 10.99 1.81 -3.07
C ALA A 104 10.70 0.70 -2.04
N MET A 105 11.68 -0.13 -1.68
CA MET A 105 11.51 -1.23 -0.70
C MET A 105 11.42 -0.72 0.75
N ILE A 106 10.60 0.30 0.98
CA ILE A 106 10.48 0.96 2.30
C ILE A 106 9.86 0.02 3.32
N GLY A 107 8.71 -0.57 3.01
CA GLY A 107 8.01 -1.45 3.93
C GLY A 107 8.85 -2.68 4.29
N PHE A 108 9.47 -3.33 3.29
CA PHE A 108 10.36 -4.47 3.53
C PHE A 108 11.57 -4.10 4.39
N THR A 109 12.18 -2.94 4.17
CA THR A 109 13.30 -2.46 4.97
C THR A 109 12.91 -2.32 6.44
N ILE A 110 11.76 -1.71 6.72
CA ILE A 110 11.25 -1.56 8.09
C ILE A 110 10.94 -2.94 8.71
N GLU A 111 10.23 -3.81 7.98
CA GLU A 111 9.92 -5.17 8.44
C GLU A 111 11.20 -5.96 8.76
N LEU A 112 12.19 -5.90 7.88
CA LEU A 112 13.47 -6.60 8.03
C LEU A 112 14.23 -6.10 9.26
N MET A 113 14.37 -4.79 9.40
CA MET A 113 15.12 -4.19 10.50
C MET A 113 14.44 -4.42 11.85
N CYS A 114 13.13 -4.23 11.92
CA CYS A 114 12.36 -4.54 13.13
C CYS A 114 12.49 -6.01 13.52
N LYS A 115 12.37 -6.93 12.55
CA LYS A 115 12.55 -8.37 12.78
C LYS A 115 13.97 -8.73 13.24
N TYR A 116 14.98 -8.14 12.62
CA TYR A 116 16.39 -8.39 12.96
C TYR A 116 16.70 -8.04 14.42
N PHE A 117 16.14 -6.94 14.91
CA PHE A 117 16.32 -6.49 16.29
C PHE A 117 15.24 -6.99 17.26
N ALA A 118 14.36 -7.90 16.84
CA ALA A 118 13.25 -8.41 17.64
C ALA A 118 12.37 -7.29 18.22
N LYS A 119 12.14 -6.22 17.44
CA LYS A 119 11.28 -5.08 17.79
C LYS A 119 10.01 -5.09 16.93
N LYS A 120 8.95 -4.50 17.46
CA LYS A 120 7.74 -4.20 16.70
C LYS A 120 7.65 -2.68 16.47
N PRO A 121 6.98 -2.22 15.41
CA PRO A 121 6.79 -0.78 15.19
C PRO A 121 6.12 -0.06 16.38
N GLU A 122 5.26 -0.76 17.12
CA GLU A 122 4.57 -0.23 18.29
C GLU A 122 5.49 -0.03 19.51
N ASP A 123 6.65 -0.72 19.54
CA ASP A 123 7.65 -0.63 20.61
C ASP A 123 8.61 0.53 20.39
N LEU A 124 8.59 1.16 19.20
CA LEU A 124 9.52 2.22 18.86
C LEU A 124 9.09 3.55 19.46
N ILE A 125 10.07 4.33 19.86
CA ILE A 125 9.87 5.66 20.44
C ILE A 125 10.08 6.70 19.35
N TYR A 126 9.13 7.64 19.24
CA TYR A 126 9.28 8.78 18.33
C TYR A 126 10.57 9.56 18.64
N THR A 127 11.30 9.95 17.62
CA THR A 127 12.50 10.80 17.73
C THR A 127 12.44 11.92 16.70
N GLU A 128 13.00 13.07 17.05
CA GLU A 128 13.25 14.16 16.09
C GLU A 128 14.48 13.90 15.22
N LYS A 129 15.30 12.88 15.56
CA LYS A 129 16.43 12.47 14.72
C LYS A 129 15.93 11.92 13.39
N GLN A 130 16.60 12.27 12.32
CA GLN A 130 16.32 11.81 10.97
C GLN A 130 17.62 11.41 10.28
N PHE A 131 17.63 10.21 9.69
CA PHE A 131 18.72 9.86 8.80
C PHE A 131 18.46 10.43 7.41
N ASP A 132 19.49 10.99 6.80
CA ASP A 132 19.40 11.42 5.41
C ASP A 132 19.51 10.18 4.50
N ILE A 133 18.39 9.75 3.96
CA ILE A 133 18.23 8.49 3.22
C ILE A 133 17.89 8.80 1.78
N THR A 134 18.66 8.21 0.87
CA THR A 134 18.44 8.28 -0.57
C THR A 134 17.71 7.06 -1.13
N CYS A 135 17.70 5.95 -0.41
CA CYS A 135 16.89 4.76 -0.72
C CYS A 135 16.77 3.84 0.49
N GLY A 136 15.79 2.94 0.49
CA GLY A 136 15.54 2.02 1.59
C GLY A 136 16.76 1.15 1.96
N LEU A 137 17.48 0.63 0.98
CA LEU A 137 18.64 -0.23 1.23
C LEU A 137 19.83 0.54 1.83
N LEU A 138 20.16 1.73 1.32
CA LEU A 138 21.24 2.57 1.86
C LEU A 138 20.90 3.11 3.25
N GLY A 139 19.62 3.21 3.59
CA GLY A 139 19.18 3.56 4.93
C GLY A 139 19.67 2.58 5.99
N ILE A 140 19.81 1.30 5.67
CA ILE A 140 20.34 0.26 6.57
C ILE A 140 21.80 0.55 6.93
N THR A 141 22.63 0.94 5.96
CA THR A 141 24.04 1.32 6.22
C THR A 141 24.09 2.52 7.17
N LYS A 142 23.28 3.55 6.90
CA LYS A 142 23.20 4.73 7.79
C LYS A 142 22.77 4.37 9.21
N PHE A 143 21.86 3.43 9.37
CA PHE A 143 21.47 2.94 10.68
C PHE A 143 22.66 2.37 11.43
N PHE A 144 23.42 1.43 10.84
CA PHE A 144 24.58 0.81 11.51
C PHE A 144 25.71 1.81 11.80
N ASP A 145 25.93 2.79 10.94
CA ASP A 145 26.93 3.85 11.16
C ASP A 145 26.59 4.74 12.37
N ASN A 146 25.31 4.85 12.73
CA ASN A 146 24.84 5.74 13.79
C ASN A 146 24.54 5.03 15.11
N ILE A 147 24.17 3.75 15.10
CA ILE A 147 23.83 3.00 16.31
C ILE A 147 25.03 2.81 17.25
N SER A 148 26.26 2.88 16.74
CA SER A 148 27.50 2.83 17.54
C SER A 148 27.79 4.12 18.30
N LYS A 149 27.00 5.18 18.10
CA LYS A 149 27.22 6.53 18.61
C LYS A 149 26.17 6.95 19.64
N GLU A 150 26.00 6.16 20.70
CA GLU A 150 25.09 6.52 21.82
C GLU A 150 23.60 6.57 21.52
N THR A 151 23.15 5.91 20.44
CA THR A 151 21.73 5.84 20.06
C THR A 151 21.17 4.46 20.41
N SER A 152 20.03 4.39 21.09
CA SER A 152 19.37 3.11 21.32
C SER A 152 18.87 2.49 19.99
N ILE A 153 18.64 1.18 19.97
CA ILE A 153 18.13 0.49 18.78
C ILE A 153 16.78 1.06 18.38
N GLU A 154 15.91 1.31 19.35
CA GLU A 154 14.56 1.86 19.13
C GLU A 154 14.63 3.26 18.52
N GLU A 155 15.47 4.12 19.05
CA GLU A 155 15.68 5.47 18.53
C GLU A 155 16.31 5.43 17.13
N GLY A 156 17.29 4.56 16.92
CA GLY A 156 17.92 4.35 15.60
C GLY A 156 16.93 3.86 14.56
N LEU A 157 16.05 2.91 14.90
CA LEU A 157 15.00 2.42 14.02
C LEU A 157 13.98 3.53 13.72
N SER A 158 13.59 4.32 14.71
CA SER A 158 12.70 5.45 14.52
C SER A 158 13.31 6.51 13.60
N ALA A 159 14.61 6.82 13.76
CA ALA A 159 15.32 7.76 12.88
C ALA A 159 15.46 7.24 11.44
N LEU A 160 15.64 5.92 11.26
CA LEU A 160 15.59 5.27 9.95
C LEU A 160 14.20 5.44 9.31
N ILE A 161 13.15 5.16 10.08
CA ILE A 161 11.76 5.30 9.60
C ILE A 161 11.45 6.75 9.26
N SER A 162 11.95 7.73 10.01
CA SER A 162 11.83 9.15 9.71
C SER A 162 12.41 9.50 8.34
N GLY A 163 13.63 9.02 8.05
CA GLY A 163 14.25 9.23 6.74
C GLY A 163 13.47 8.56 5.58
N LEU A 164 12.93 7.35 5.81
CA LEU A 164 12.09 6.65 4.83
C LEU A 164 10.75 7.37 4.61
N ALA A 165 10.16 7.95 5.64
CA ALA A 165 8.95 8.75 5.53
C ALA A 165 9.19 10.03 4.71
N LYS A 166 10.33 10.70 4.91
CA LYS A 166 10.74 11.83 4.07
C LYS A 166 10.93 11.44 2.61
N PHE A 167 11.60 10.33 2.35
CA PHE A 167 11.78 9.82 1.00
C PHE A 167 10.43 9.54 0.30
N ALA A 168 9.49 8.93 1.02
CA ALA A 168 8.14 8.68 0.50
C ALA A 168 7.37 9.98 0.22
N TRP A 169 7.48 10.98 1.09
CA TRP A 169 6.86 12.29 0.91
C TRP A 169 7.43 13.04 -0.31
N GLN A 170 8.76 12.96 -0.50
CA GLN A 170 9.44 13.52 -1.67
C GLN A 170 9.00 12.83 -2.96
N PHE A 171 8.88 11.50 -2.96
CA PHE A 171 8.34 10.78 -4.11
C PHE A 171 6.90 11.22 -4.45
N ALA A 172 6.10 11.57 -3.47
CA ALA A 172 4.74 12.10 -3.68
C ALA A 172 4.70 13.57 -4.15
N GLY A 173 5.84 14.23 -4.35
CA GLY A 173 5.92 15.63 -4.78
C GLY A 173 5.72 16.64 -3.63
N GLU A 174 6.03 16.22 -2.41
CA GLU A 174 5.99 17.06 -1.20
C GLU A 174 4.61 17.71 -0.91
N PRO A 175 3.51 16.95 -1.01
CA PRO A 175 2.17 17.54 -0.87
C PRO A 175 1.89 17.98 0.56
N SER A 176 1.08 19.04 0.72
CA SER A 176 0.55 19.47 2.02
C SER A 176 -0.63 18.60 2.50
N LYS A 177 -1.25 17.85 1.58
CA LYS A 177 -2.37 16.93 1.83
C LYS A 177 -2.16 15.64 1.10
N LEU A 178 -2.28 14.52 1.81
CA LEU A 178 -2.00 13.19 1.28
C LEU A 178 -2.90 12.14 1.91
N TYR A 179 -3.43 11.24 1.08
CA TYR A 179 -4.03 9.99 1.53
C TYR A 179 -2.98 8.89 1.46
N LEU A 180 -2.86 8.10 2.53
CA LEU A 180 -1.87 7.03 2.64
C LEU A 180 -2.54 5.67 2.70
N SER A 181 -2.16 4.75 1.83
CA SER A 181 -2.63 3.36 1.82
C SER A 181 -1.45 2.37 1.87
N GLY A 182 -1.77 1.09 1.92
CA GLY A 182 -0.76 0.03 2.02
C GLY A 182 -0.38 -0.29 3.47
N GLY A 183 0.57 -1.21 3.64
CA GLY A 183 0.97 -1.70 4.96
C GLY A 183 1.49 -0.60 5.89
N LEU A 184 2.20 0.38 5.36
CA LEU A 184 2.77 1.47 6.16
C LEU A 184 1.76 2.50 6.65
N SER A 185 0.55 2.52 6.09
CA SER A 185 -0.54 3.35 6.63
C SER A 185 -1.00 2.93 8.03
N GLU A 186 -0.62 1.73 8.47
CA GLU A 186 -0.93 1.18 9.79
C GLU A 186 0.30 1.14 10.72
N ASN A 187 1.47 1.59 10.25
CA ASN A 187 2.66 1.71 11.10
C ASN A 187 2.62 3.06 11.84
N PRO A 188 2.47 3.07 13.19
CA PRO A 188 2.25 4.30 13.94
C PRO A 188 3.42 5.27 13.84
N ILE A 189 4.66 4.77 13.91
CA ILE A 189 5.89 5.60 13.84
C ILE A 189 6.06 6.20 12.44
N PHE A 190 5.82 5.42 11.38
CA PHE A 190 5.88 5.92 10.02
C PHE A 190 4.84 7.03 9.77
N VAL A 191 3.61 6.79 10.21
CA VAL A 191 2.51 7.76 10.08
C VAL A 191 2.81 9.03 10.87
N GLU A 192 3.39 8.93 12.05
CA GLU A 192 3.76 10.09 12.88
C GLU A 192 4.85 10.94 12.22
N HIS A 193 5.93 10.31 11.73
CA HIS A 193 6.99 11.02 11.01
C HIS A 193 6.46 11.66 9.72
N LEU A 194 5.63 10.95 8.94
CA LEU A 194 5.07 11.49 7.72
C LEU A 194 4.12 12.65 8.00
N ARG A 195 3.35 12.63 9.10
CA ARG A 195 2.45 13.72 9.51
C ARG A 195 3.17 15.02 9.85
N LYS A 196 4.42 14.95 10.32
CA LYS A 196 5.25 16.15 10.54
C LYS A 196 5.59 16.86 9.22
N LEU A 197 5.72 16.12 8.12
CA LEU A 197 6.01 16.63 6.79
C LEU A 197 4.73 17.03 6.04
N CYS A 198 3.66 16.28 6.26
CA CYS A 198 2.37 16.44 5.60
C CYS A 198 1.24 16.54 6.66
N PRO A 199 0.90 17.76 7.14
CA PRO A 199 -0.06 17.92 8.25
C PRO A 199 -1.47 17.38 7.97
N ASP A 200 -1.98 17.46 6.71
CA ASP A 200 -3.27 16.83 6.32
C ASP A 200 -3.04 15.41 5.76
N LEU A 201 -2.29 14.60 6.52
CA LEU A 201 -2.12 13.18 6.22
C LEU A 201 -3.31 12.36 6.73
N ARG A 202 -3.90 11.54 5.85
CA ARG A 202 -5.03 10.66 6.18
C ARG A 202 -4.75 9.21 5.80
N PRO A 203 -4.39 8.35 6.76
CA PRO A 203 -4.27 6.92 6.53
C PRO A 203 -5.64 6.28 6.20
N LEU A 204 -5.67 5.43 5.16
CA LEU A 204 -6.86 4.70 4.70
C LEU A 204 -6.78 3.19 4.99
N GLY A 205 -5.66 2.73 5.56
CA GLY A 205 -5.43 1.31 5.82
C GLY A 205 -4.93 0.57 4.58
N ARG A 206 -4.79 -0.75 4.74
CA ARG A 206 -4.16 -1.64 3.75
C ARG A 206 -5.13 -2.28 2.77
N THR A 207 -6.41 -1.90 2.76
CA THR A 207 -7.46 -2.58 1.98
C THR A 207 -7.96 -1.80 0.78
N VAL A 208 -7.36 -0.67 0.45
CA VAL A 208 -7.80 0.21 -0.66
C VAL A 208 -7.81 -0.54 -2.00
N LEU A 209 -6.79 -1.39 -2.27
CA LEU A 209 -6.76 -2.19 -3.49
C LEU A 209 -7.91 -3.21 -3.56
N ILE A 210 -8.26 -3.82 -2.42
CA ILE A 210 -9.41 -4.74 -2.32
C ILE A 210 -10.72 -4.01 -2.63
N GLU A 211 -10.89 -2.79 -2.13
CA GLU A 211 -12.07 -1.98 -2.46
C GLU A 211 -12.11 -1.66 -3.96
N GLY A 212 -10.98 -1.38 -4.58
CA GLY A 212 -10.87 -1.19 -6.02
C GLY A 212 -11.24 -2.43 -6.83
N LEU A 213 -10.93 -3.63 -6.35
CA LEU A 213 -11.40 -4.88 -6.95
C LEU A 213 -12.93 -5.00 -6.89
N LYS A 214 -13.56 -4.66 -5.74
CA LYS A 214 -15.03 -4.64 -5.59
C LYS A 214 -15.68 -3.75 -6.64
N VAL A 215 -15.24 -2.50 -6.75
CA VAL A 215 -15.72 -1.55 -7.76
C VAL A 215 -15.56 -2.10 -9.17
N SER A 216 -14.39 -2.67 -9.49
CA SER A 216 -14.09 -3.19 -10.84
C SER A 216 -14.94 -4.40 -11.26
N ILE A 217 -15.49 -5.16 -10.30
CA ILE A 217 -16.41 -6.24 -10.58
C ILE A 217 -17.84 -5.70 -10.76
N GLN A 218 -18.28 -4.81 -9.87
CA GLN A 218 -19.64 -4.24 -9.91
C GLN A 218 -19.90 -3.45 -11.20
N GLU A 219 -18.94 -2.67 -11.69
CA GLU A 219 -19.06 -1.94 -12.95
C GLU A 219 -19.32 -2.86 -14.17
N LYS A 220 -18.72 -4.07 -14.17
CA LYS A 220 -18.94 -5.03 -15.25
C LYS A 220 -20.31 -5.69 -15.18
N GLU A 221 -20.83 -5.96 -14.00
CA GLU A 221 -22.17 -6.51 -13.82
C GLU A 221 -23.21 -5.53 -14.38
N VAL A 222 -23.09 -4.24 -14.04
CA VAL A 222 -23.99 -3.18 -14.57
C VAL A 222 -23.88 -3.03 -16.09
N THR A 223 -22.69 -3.17 -16.67
CA THR A 223 -22.49 -3.05 -18.13
C THR A 223 -23.05 -4.27 -18.86
N SER A 224 -22.92 -5.47 -18.30
CA SER A 224 -23.49 -6.69 -18.89
C SER A 224 -25.02 -6.72 -18.83
N GLU A 225 -25.62 -6.21 -17.77
CA GLU A 225 -27.09 -6.08 -17.67
C GLU A 225 -27.67 -5.07 -18.66
N ARG A 226 -26.96 -3.97 -18.94
CA ARG A 226 -27.38 -2.99 -19.95
C ARG A 226 -27.32 -3.53 -21.38
N THR A 227 -26.34 -4.36 -21.71
CA THR A 227 -26.28 -5.05 -23.01
C THR A 227 -27.36 -6.11 -23.17
N PHE A 228 -27.75 -6.80 -22.11
CA PHE A 228 -28.82 -7.81 -22.15
C PHE A 228 -30.23 -7.18 -22.34
N ASN A 229 -30.47 -5.98 -21.79
CA ASN A 229 -31.74 -5.28 -21.91
C ASN A 229 -31.92 -4.54 -23.24
N SER A 230 -30.87 -4.36 -24.05
CA SER A 230 -30.97 -3.76 -25.39
C SER A 230 -31.40 -4.76 -26.48
N ASP A 231 -31.23 -6.06 -26.25
CA ASP A 231 -31.54 -7.11 -27.22
C ASP A 231 -32.96 -7.69 -27.07
N THR A 232 -33.76 -7.23 -26.12
CA THR A 232 -35.15 -7.70 -25.88
C THR A 232 -36.25 -6.75 -26.37
N CYS A 233 -35.91 -5.71 -27.11
CA CYS A 233 -36.88 -4.85 -27.79
C CYS A 233 -36.62 -4.80 -29.30
N ASN A 234 -37.05 -5.87 -30.00
CA ASN A 234 -37.41 -5.87 -31.42
C ASN A 234 -38.52 -6.89 -31.66
#